data_a33f606ec14ad6fbf5ea19357b8b4901
#
_entry.id   a33f606ec14ad6fbf5ea19357b8b4901
#
_cell.length_a   1.000
_cell.length_b   1.000
_cell.length_c   1.000
_cell.angle_alpha   90.00
_cell.angle_beta   90.00
_cell.angle_gamma   90.00
#
_symmetry.space_group_name_H-M   'P 1'
#
loop_
_entity.id
_entity.type
_entity.pdbx_description
1 polymer ?
#
loop_
_entity_poly.entity_id
_entity_poly.type
_entity_poly.pdbx_seq_one_letter_code
_entity_poly.pdbx_strand_id
1 'polypeptide(L)'
;MDAPVKPRHPEKAHRPDNPVQVRKPDWIRVKAPTSPEYAETRRIVRERGLVTVCEEAACPNIGECWKKKHATMMILGAVCTRACSFCNVATGMPDRLDPHEPEKVADAAALMGLQHVVITSVDRDDLPDGGADHFARVIRAIRARCPGTTIEVLTPDFLRKEGALEKVVEARPDVFNHNLETVPRLYPTIRPGARYFHSLRLLQRVKEIDPTIFTKSGLMVGLGEGRLEIMQVMDDQRSADVDFLTIGQYLQPSPKHAPIDRFVTPDEFKEYATLATSKGFLLVASSPLTRSSYHADRDFEALRAARAAKLAAAQ
;
A
#
# COMPACT_ATOMS: atom_id res chain seq x y z
N MET A 1 30.46 2.06 -3.69
CA MET A 1 29.95 1.84 -5.04
C MET A 1 28.53 2.36 -5.04
N ASP A 2 28.28 3.41 -5.81
CA ASP A 2 26.93 3.97 -5.93
C ASP A 2 26.01 2.93 -6.55
N ALA A 3 24.83 2.74 -5.94
CA ALA A 3 23.82 1.85 -6.50
C ALA A 3 23.48 2.33 -7.93
N PRO A 4 23.35 1.45 -8.91
CA PRO A 4 23.03 1.85 -10.28
C PRO A 4 21.72 2.65 -10.29
N VAL A 5 21.73 3.78 -10.98
CA VAL A 5 20.54 4.62 -11.16
C VAL A 5 19.48 3.79 -11.88
N LYS A 6 18.40 3.47 -11.18
CA LYS A 6 17.29 2.66 -11.74
C LYS A 6 16.66 3.40 -12.92
N PRO A 7 16.41 2.73 -14.05
CA PRO A 7 15.72 3.34 -15.19
C PRO A 7 14.31 3.77 -14.76
N ARG A 8 13.87 4.93 -15.25
CA ARG A 8 12.52 5.43 -14.99
C ARG A 8 11.79 5.65 -16.30
N HIS A 9 10.49 5.42 -16.27
CA HIS A 9 9.65 5.62 -17.44
C HIS A 9 9.70 7.09 -17.92
N PRO A 10 9.72 7.37 -19.25
CA PRO A 10 9.78 8.73 -19.80
C PRO A 10 8.68 9.67 -19.29
N GLU A 11 7.50 9.15 -18.98
CA GLU A 11 6.37 9.93 -18.43
C GLU A 11 6.64 10.55 -17.06
N LYS A 12 7.61 10.02 -16.32
CA LYS A 12 8.13 10.62 -15.08
C LYS A 12 9.27 11.61 -15.34
N ALA A 13 9.59 11.90 -16.60
CA ALA A 13 10.60 12.87 -16.94
C ALA A 13 10.19 14.27 -16.48
N HIS A 14 11.20 15.09 -16.19
CA HIS A 14 11.02 16.45 -15.70
C HIS A 14 10.01 17.24 -16.54
N ARG A 15 9.02 17.83 -15.89
CA ARG A 15 8.12 18.82 -16.46
C ARG A 15 8.70 20.20 -16.19
N PRO A 16 9.05 20.99 -17.24
CA PRO A 16 9.71 22.30 -17.07
C PRO A 16 8.93 23.28 -16.18
N ASP A 17 7.61 23.15 -16.15
CA ASP A 17 6.68 24.04 -15.46
C ASP A 17 6.30 23.55 -14.05
N ASN A 18 6.97 22.54 -13.50
CA ASN A 18 6.70 22.14 -12.13
C ASN A 18 7.05 23.27 -11.16
N PRO A 19 6.11 23.69 -10.30
CA PRO A 19 6.36 24.73 -9.33
C PRO A 19 7.48 24.32 -8.35
N VAL A 20 8.17 25.31 -7.82
CA VAL A 20 9.20 25.11 -6.80
C VAL A 20 8.61 24.29 -5.67
N GLN A 21 9.37 23.28 -5.20
CA GLN A 21 8.95 22.46 -4.05
C GLN A 21 8.60 23.36 -2.86
N VAL A 22 7.34 23.29 -2.44
CA VAL A 22 6.88 24.02 -1.25
C VAL A 22 7.57 23.43 -0.03
N ARG A 23 8.11 24.31 0.84
CA ARG A 23 8.75 23.88 2.11
C ARG A 23 7.75 23.07 2.94
N LYS A 24 8.19 21.90 3.40
CA LYS A 24 7.37 21.04 4.28
C LYS A 24 7.05 21.80 5.57
N PRO A 25 5.78 21.81 6.00
CA PRO A 25 5.40 22.45 7.27
C PRO A 25 5.93 21.67 8.48
N ASP A 26 5.93 22.33 9.64
CA ASP A 26 6.54 21.80 10.86
C ASP A 26 5.88 20.52 11.41
N TRP A 27 4.63 20.24 11.04
CA TRP A 27 3.93 19.00 11.43
C TRP A 27 4.32 17.77 10.59
N ILE A 28 5.09 17.95 9.51
CA ILE A 28 5.64 16.84 8.72
C ILE A 28 7.08 16.59 9.17
N ARG A 29 7.23 15.85 10.26
CA ARG A 29 8.54 15.49 10.82
C ARG A 29 8.72 13.98 10.78
N VAL A 30 9.86 13.52 10.28
CA VAL A 30 10.24 12.11 10.20
C VAL A 30 11.40 11.82 11.14
N LYS A 31 11.45 10.62 11.69
CA LYS A 31 12.57 10.14 12.52
C LYS A 31 13.68 9.61 11.63
N ALA A 32 14.92 10.02 11.92
CA ALA A 32 16.08 9.49 11.22
C ALA A 32 16.25 7.97 11.46
N PRO A 33 16.64 7.18 10.45
CA PRO A 33 16.81 5.73 10.54
C PRO A 33 18.19 5.37 11.13
N THR A 34 18.41 5.65 12.40
CA THR A 34 19.73 5.52 13.07
C THR A 34 19.80 4.42 14.13
N SER A 35 18.70 3.67 14.37
CA SER A 35 18.68 2.66 15.44
C SER A 35 19.38 1.35 15.04
N PRO A 36 19.94 0.59 16.01
CA PRO A 36 20.50 -0.75 15.74
C PRO A 36 19.50 -1.72 15.14
N GLU A 37 18.24 -1.67 15.58
CA GLU A 37 17.16 -2.54 15.07
C GLU A 37 16.82 -2.22 13.60
N TYR A 38 16.92 -0.94 13.21
CA TYR A 38 16.83 -0.55 11.80
C TYR A 38 17.94 -1.20 10.98
N ALA A 39 19.18 -1.15 11.47
CA ALA A 39 20.33 -1.74 10.79
C ALA A 39 20.19 -3.27 10.66
N GLU A 40 19.69 -3.95 11.71
CA GLU A 40 19.40 -5.38 11.69
C GLU A 40 18.32 -5.74 10.65
N THR A 41 17.19 -5.02 10.65
CA THR A 41 16.11 -5.23 9.66
C THR A 41 16.65 -5.05 8.24
N ARG A 42 17.43 -4.01 8.00
CA ARG A 42 18.07 -3.74 6.70
C ARG A 42 19.02 -4.87 6.28
N ARG A 43 19.77 -5.43 7.24
CA ARG A 43 20.68 -6.54 6.99
C ARG A 43 19.91 -7.78 6.55
N ILE A 44 18.85 -8.17 7.27
CA ILE A 44 17.99 -9.33 6.92
C ILE A 44 17.42 -9.18 5.50
N VAL A 45 16.85 -8.03 5.18
CA VAL A 45 16.27 -7.74 3.86
C VAL A 45 17.33 -7.92 2.75
N ARG A 46 18.54 -7.37 2.94
CA ARG A 46 19.61 -7.43 1.94
C ARG A 46 20.25 -8.80 1.80
N GLU A 47 20.51 -9.50 2.90
CA GLU A 47 21.10 -10.85 2.87
C GLU A 47 20.17 -11.86 2.17
N ARG A 48 18.86 -11.63 2.20
CA ARG A 48 17.87 -12.46 1.50
C ARG A 48 17.60 -12.00 0.06
N GLY A 49 18.22 -10.91 -0.39
CA GLY A 49 17.99 -10.34 -1.72
C GLY A 49 16.55 -9.86 -1.92
N LEU A 50 15.87 -9.44 -0.84
CA LEU A 50 14.49 -8.97 -0.88
C LEU A 50 14.41 -7.49 -1.21
N VAL A 51 13.27 -7.10 -1.79
CA VAL A 51 12.92 -5.71 -2.08
C VAL A 51 11.83 -5.26 -1.09
N THR A 52 11.90 -4.00 -0.65
CA THR A 52 10.87 -3.42 0.21
C THR A 52 10.32 -2.14 -0.39
N VAL A 53 9.01 -1.94 -0.31
CA VAL A 53 8.41 -0.66 -0.70
C VAL A 53 8.90 0.48 0.21
N CYS A 54 9.35 0.16 1.42
CA CYS A 54 9.90 1.15 2.34
C CYS A 54 11.13 1.87 1.77
N GLU A 55 12.03 1.13 1.10
CA GLU A 55 13.21 1.70 0.41
C GLU A 55 12.82 2.27 -0.96
N GLU A 56 12.10 1.49 -1.77
CA GLU A 56 11.77 1.87 -3.15
C GLU A 56 10.88 3.11 -3.25
N ALA A 57 9.91 3.25 -2.34
CA ALA A 57 9.03 4.41 -2.29
C ALA A 57 9.61 5.60 -1.49
N ALA A 58 10.84 5.48 -0.94
CA ALA A 58 11.42 6.48 -0.04
C ALA A 58 10.48 6.82 1.12
N CYS A 59 9.97 5.79 1.81
CA CYS A 59 8.93 5.94 2.83
C CYS A 59 9.42 6.80 4.02
N PRO A 60 8.67 7.85 4.42
CA PRO A 60 9.07 8.71 5.54
C PRO A 60 9.12 7.97 6.88
N ASN A 61 8.39 6.86 7.03
CA ASN A 61 8.27 6.12 8.28
C ASN A 61 9.29 4.98 8.43
N ILE A 62 10.19 4.80 7.46
CA ILE A 62 11.12 3.65 7.44
C ILE A 62 11.92 3.51 8.73
N GLY A 63 12.41 4.61 9.32
CA GLY A 63 13.18 4.60 10.56
C GLY A 63 12.39 4.10 11.76
N GLU A 64 11.09 4.41 11.85
CA GLU A 64 10.23 3.95 12.93
C GLU A 64 9.76 2.50 12.72
N CYS A 65 9.31 2.19 11.50
CA CYS A 65 8.83 0.84 11.17
C CYS A 65 9.93 -0.22 11.34
N TRP A 66 11.11 0.03 10.79
CA TRP A 66 12.21 -0.93 10.85
C TRP A 66 12.83 -1.05 12.24
N LYS A 67 12.77 0.00 13.06
CA LYS A 67 13.08 -0.13 14.49
C LYS A 67 12.19 -1.14 15.20
N LYS A 68 10.94 -1.29 14.76
CA LYS A 68 9.98 -2.28 15.27
C LYS A 68 10.02 -3.60 14.50
N LYS A 69 10.99 -3.78 13.60
CA LYS A 69 11.11 -4.91 12.67
C LYS A 69 9.96 -5.04 11.68
N HIS A 70 9.14 -3.99 11.49
CA HIS A 70 8.05 -3.97 10.51
C HIS A 70 8.59 -3.51 9.15
N ALA A 71 8.63 -4.41 8.17
CA ALA A 71 8.98 -4.11 6.79
C ALA A 71 7.85 -4.59 5.87
N THR A 72 7.50 -3.76 4.87
CA THR A 72 6.56 -4.17 3.82
C THR A 72 7.35 -4.76 2.67
N MET A 73 7.23 -6.07 2.48
CA MET A 73 7.93 -6.79 1.44
C MET A 73 7.30 -6.48 0.08
N MET A 74 8.14 -6.12 -0.90
CA MET A 74 7.70 -5.87 -2.27
C MET A 74 8.16 -7.03 -3.15
N ILE A 75 7.21 -7.82 -3.59
CA ILE A 75 7.42 -9.01 -4.43
C ILE A 75 7.29 -8.70 -5.92
N LEU A 76 7.60 -9.67 -6.78
CA LEU A 76 7.54 -9.58 -8.24
C LEU A 76 8.63 -8.68 -8.85
N GLY A 77 9.69 -8.39 -8.06
CA GLY A 77 10.82 -7.56 -8.47
C GLY A 77 10.69 -6.09 -8.10
N ALA A 78 11.57 -5.24 -8.65
CA ALA A 78 11.71 -3.83 -8.30
C ALA A 78 11.30 -2.86 -9.41
N VAL A 79 10.86 -3.37 -10.57
CA VAL A 79 10.49 -2.56 -11.74
C VAL A 79 9.02 -2.78 -12.06
N CYS A 80 8.25 -1.69 -12.10
CA CYS A 80 6.81 -1.68 -12.34
C CYS A 80 6.53 -1.46 -13.84
N THR A 81 5.52 -2.14 -14.38
CA THR A 81 5.05 -1.91 -15.76
C THR A 81 4.27 -0.62 -15.92
N ARG A 82 3.82 0.00 -14.82
CA ARG A 82 3.02 1.24 -14.83
C ARG A 82 3.80 2.44 -14.28
N ALA A 83 3.41 3.63 -14.74
CA ALA A 83 4.08 4.90 -14.46
C ALA A 83 3.18 5.88 -13.68
N CYS A 84 2.69 5.47 -12.51
CA CYS A 84 1.91 6.36 -11.64
C CYS A 84 2.76 7.58 -11.25
N SER A 85 2.24 8.81 -11.46
CA SER A 85 3.03 10.03 -11.32
C SER A 85 3.42 10.38 -9.88
N PHE A 86 2.78 9.74 -8.90
CA PHE A 86 3.11 9.89 -7.47
C PHE A 86 4.18 8.91 -6.98
N CYS A 87 4.37 7.79 -7.68
CA CYS A 87 5.12 6.63 -7.17
C CYS A 87 6.62 6.72 -7.46
N ASN A 88 7.45 6.47 -6.46
CA ASN A 88 8.91 6.51 -6.59
C ASN A 88 9.53 5.19 -7.10
N VAL A 89 8.75 4.11 -7.19
CA VAL A 89 9.22 2.82 -7.70
C VAL A 89 9.66 2.95 -9.15
N ALA A 90 10.76 2.30 -9.52
CA ALA A 90 11.28 2.29 -10.89
C ALA A 90 10.26 1.70 -11.86
N THR A 91 10.22 2.22 -13.09
CA THR A 91 9.30 1.76 -14.15
C THR A 91 10.04 1.34 -15.39
N GLY A 92 9.51 0.35 -16.10
CA GLY A 92 10.11 -0.20 -17.30
C GLY A 92 9.69 -1.65 -17.52
N MET A 93 10.51 -2.39 -18.26
CA MET A 93 10.34 -3.84 -18.45
C MET A 93 10.92 -4.55 -17.22
N PRO A 94 10.12 -5.30 -16.45
CA PRO A 94 10.60 -6.04 -15.30
C PRO A 94 11.43 -7.27 -15.70
N ASP A 95 12.31 -7.68 -14.81
CA ASP A 95 13.06 -8.94 -14.94
C ASP A 95 12.14 -10.17 -14.79
N ARG A 96 12.68 -11.35 -15.10
CA ARG A 96 12.03 -12.63 -14.82
C ARG A 96 11.78 -12.78 -13.33
N LEU A 97 10.67 -13.45 -13.00
CA LEU A 97 10.33 -13.77 -11.59
C LEU A 97 11.39 -14.69 -10.98
N ASP A 98 11.75 -14.39 -9.73
CA ASP A 98 12.52 -15.31 -8.92
C ASP A 98 11.58 -16.41 -8.39
N PRO A 99 11.75 -17.68 -8.82
CA PRO A 99 10.88 -18.77 -8.37
C PRO A 99 11.01 -19.07 -6.88
N HIS A 100 12.08 -18.62 -6.22
CA HIS A 100 12.37 -18.81 -4.80
C HIS A 100 12.02 -17.59 -3.93
N GLU A 101 11.45 -16.52 -4.51
CA GLU A 101 11.04 -15.35 -3.75
C GLU A 101 10.02 -15.68 -2.65
N PRO A 102 9.01 -16.57 -2.86
CA PRO A 102 8.06 -16.94 -1.81
C PRO A 102 8.72 -17.50 -0.54
N GLU A 103 9.69 -18.39 -0.70
CA GLU A 103 10.43 -19.00 0.41
C GLU A 103 11.33 -17.99 1.11
N LYS A 104 12.00 -17.11 0.35
CA LYS A 104 12.85 -16.03 0.89
C LYS A 104 12.04 -15.06 1.74
N VAL A 105 10.83 -14.69 1.28
CA VAL A 105 9.91 -13.81 2.03
C VAL A 105 9.44 -14.48 3.32
N ALA A 106 9.04 -15.76 3.25
CA ALA A 106 8.62 -16.53 4.40
C ALA A 106 9.75 -16.68 5.45
N ASP A 107 10.97 -16.94 5.01
CA ASP A 107 12.14 -17.00 5.87
C ASP A 107 12.46 -15.66 6.52
N ALA A 108 12.35 -14.55 5.79
CA ALA A 108 12.55 -13.22 6.36
C ALA A 108 11.49 -12.90 7.42
N ALA A 109 10.22 -13.22 7.17
CA ALA A 109 9.14 -13.07 8.14
C ALA A 109 9.41 -13.85 9.43
N ALA A 110 9.91 -15.09 9.32
CA ALA A 110 10.29 -15.93 10.45
C ALA A 110 11.49 -15.36 11.23
N LEU A 111 12.56 -14.94 10.54
CA LEU A 111 13.75 -14.35 11.16
C LEU A 111 13.45 -13.03 11.90
N MET A 112 12.55 -12.23 11.36
CA MET A 112 12.12 -10.99 12.01
C MET A 112 11.10 -11.22 13.13
N GLY A 113 10.53 -12.43 13.25
CA GLY A 113 9.51 -12.77 14.25
C GLY A 113 8.21 -11.99 14.06
N LEU A 114 7.80 -11.78 12.81
CA LEU A 114 6.63 -10.94 12.50
C LEU A 114 5.34 -11.60 12.99
N GLN A 115 4.55 -10.85 13.75
CA GLN A 115 3.18 -11.24 14.12
C GLN A 115 2.17 -10.85 13.02
N HIS A 116 2.52 -9.82 12.24
CA HIS A 116 1.77 -9.36 11.08
C HIS A 116 2.75 -9.00 9.97
N VAL A 117 2.50 -9.48 8.75
CA VAL A 117 3.33 -9.18 7.58
C VAL A 117 2.50 -8.52 6.48
N VAL A 118 3.06 -7.46 5.88
CA VAL A 118 2.45 -6.80 4.73
C VAL A 118 3.26 -7.13 3.49
N ILE A 119 2.59 -7.68 2.49
CA ILE A 119 3.13 -8.03 1.18
C ILE A 119 2.52 -7.10 0.13
N THR A 120 3.36 -6.43 -0.63
CA THR A 120 2.94 -5.63 -1.78
C THR A 120 3.73 -6.03 -3.02
N SER A 121 3.43 -5.45 -4.16
CA SER A 121 4.16 -5.71 -5.40
C SER A 121 4.25 -4.49 -6.29
N VAL A 122 5.07 -4.61 -7.32
CA VAL A 122 4.96 -3.81 -8.55
C VAL A 122 3.79 -4.31 -9.40
N ASP A 123 3.25 -3.47 -10.31
CA ASP A 123 2.37 -3.97 -11.36
C ASP A 123 3.18 -4.82 -12.36
N ARG A 124 2.63 -5.96 -12.75
CA ARG A 124 3.18 -6.92 -13.70
C ARG A 124 2.16 -7.21 -14.81
N ASP A 125 1.79 -6.15 -15.53
CA ASP A 125 0.85 -6.26 -16.66
C ASP A 125 1.38 -7.17 -17.78
N ASP A 126 2.68 -7.42 -17.80
CA ASP A 126 3.38 -8.36 -18.69
C ASP A 126 3.09 -9.84 -18.39
N LEU A 127 2.71 -10.18 -17.14
CA LEU A 127 2.39 -11.56 -16.76
C LEU A 127 0.94 -11.94 -17.12
N PRO A 128 0.68 -13.21 -17.47
CA PRO A 128 -0.66 -13.65 -17.86
C PRO A 128 -1.76 -13.38 -16.82
N ASP A 129 -1.43 -13.48 -15.53
CA ASP A 129 -2.35 -13.26 -14.40
C ASP A 129 -2.01 -12.03 -13.56
N GLY A 130 -1.12 -11.15 -14.06
CA GLY A 130 -0.70 -9.95 -13.33
C GLY A 130 0.12 -10.25 -12.07
N GLY A 131 0.61 -11.47 -11.89
CA GLY A 131 1.37 -11.92 -10.72
C GLY A 131 0.52 -12.50 -9.58
N ALA A 132 -0.76 -12.78 -9.82
CA ALA A 132 -1.67 -13.29 -8.79
C ALA A 132 -1.26 -14.65 -8.22
N ASP A 133 -0.79 -15.58 -9.08
CA ASP A 133 -0.28 -16.88 -8.61
C ASP A 133 0.93 -16.72 -7.69
N HIS A 134 1.80 -15.78 -8.00
CA HIS A 134 2.97 -15.49 -7.16
C HIS A 134 2.57 -14.95 -5.78
N PHE A 135 1.58 -14.04 -5.70
CA PHE A 135 0.98 -13.63 -4.41
C PHE A 135 0.46 -14.83 -3.63
N ALA A 136 -0.31 -15.71 -4.28
CA ALA A 136 -0.86 -16.91 -3.64
C ALA A 136 0.24 -17.84 -3.10
N ARG A 137 1.33 -18.01 -3.85
CA ARG A 137 2.50 -18.79 -3.41
C ARG A 137 3.18 -18.17 -2.20
N VAL A 138 3.36 -16.84 -2.19
CA VAL A 138 3.96 -16.12 -1.04
C VAL A 138 3.08 -16.28 0.21
N ILE A 139 1.76 -16.10 0.09
CA ILE A 139 0.84 -16.29 1.21
C ILE A 139 0.95 -17.71 1.77
N ARG A 140 0.93 -18.74 0.91
CA ARG A 140 1.03 -20.15 1.33
C ARG A 140 2.39 -20.44 1.99
N ALA A 141 3.49 -19.92 1.44
CA ALA A 141 4.83 -20.09 2.02
C ALA A 141 4.92 -19.47 3.42
N ILE A 142 4.39 -18.26 3.64
CA ILE A 142 4.33 -17.64 4.96
C ILE A 142 3.46 -18.44 5.90
N ARG A 143 2.27 -18.90 5.50
CA ARG A 143 1.39 -19.75 6.33
C ARG A 143 2.07 -21.04 6.77
N ALA A 144 2.83 -21.68 5.88
CA ALA A 144 3.56 -22.91 6.20
C ALA A 144 4.72 -22.65 7.17
N ARG A 145 5.45 -21.53 6.99
CA ARG A 145 6.66 -21.22 7.77
C ARG A 145 6.35 -20.54 9.11
N CYS A 146 5.30 -19.73 9.16
CA CYS A 146 4.87 -18.87 10.27
C CYS A 146 3.36 -18.97 10.48
N PRO A 147 2.82 -20.10 10.99
CA PRO A 147 1.37 -20.35 11.01
C PRO A 147 0.58 -19.37 11.90
N GLY A 148 1.24 -18.71 12.86
CA GLY A 148 0.63 -17.69 13.72
C GLY A 148 0.66 -16.26 13.17
N THR A 149 1.38 -16.03 12.06
CA THR A 149 1.52 -14.69 11.48
C THR A 149 0.30 -14.34 10.63
N THR A 150 -0.27 -13.17 10.87
CA THR A 150 -1.35 -12.62 10.03
C THR A 150 -0.78 -11.95 8.79
N ILE A 151 -1.50 -12.02 7.65
CA ILE A 151 -1.01 -11.61 6.35
C ILE A 151 -1.93 -10.55 5.74
N GLU A 152 -1.39 -9.36 5.51
CA GLU A 152 -2.01 -8.33 4.68
C GLU A 152 -1.36 -8.36 3.29
N VAL A 153 -2.16 -8.32 2.23
CA VAL A 153 -1.68 -8.11 0.87
C VAL A 153 -2.13 -6.76 0.36
N LEU A 154 -1.22 -5.95 -0.17
CA LEU A 154 -1.53 -4.73 -0.93
C LEU A 154 -1.31 -5.04 -2.41
N THR A 155 -2.38 -5.32 -3.12
CA THR A 155 -2.34 -5.83 -4.49
C THR A 155 -2.46 -4.73 -5.55
N PRO A 156 -1.95 -4.96 -6.78
CA PRO A 156 -2.37 -4.22 -7.96
C PRO A 156 -3.82 -4.57 -8.33
N ASP A 157 -4.34 -3.95 -9.40
CA ASP A 157 -5.66 -4.26 -9.94
C ASP A 157 -5.66 -5.45 -10.92
N PHE A 158 -4.52 -6.12 -11.07
CA PHE A 158 -4.26 -7.25 -11.98
C PHE A 158 -4.70 -7.00 -13.43
N LEU A 159 -4.88 -5.76 -13.85
CA LEU A 159 -5.33 -5.35 -15.19
C LEU A 159 -6.63 -6.09 -15.63
N ARG A 160 -7.50 -6.43 -14.70
CA ARG A 160 -8.76 -7.18 -14.92
C ARG A 160 -8.56 -8.58 -15.54
N LYS A 161 -7.42 -9.19 -15.32
CA LYS A 161 -7.14 -10.55 -15.81
C LYS A 161 -8.05 -11.54 -15.09
N GLU A 162 -8.69 -12.39 -15.87
CA GLU A 162 -9.68 -13.37 -15.38
C GLU A 162 -9.03 -14.35 -14.37
N GLY A 163 -9.73 -14.61 -13.27
CA GLY A 163 -9.27 -15.53 -12.22
C GLY A 163 -8.11 -15.03 -11.36
N ALA A 164 -7.55 -13.83 -11.65
CA ALA A 164 -6.40 -13.32 -10.92
C ALA A 164 -6.75 -12.98 -9.46
N LEU A 165 -7.86 -12.26 -9.25
CA LEU A 165 -8.33 -11.92 -7.90
C LEU A 165 -8.66 -13.18 -7.10
N GLU A 166 -9.40 -14.09 -7.70
CA GLU A 166 -9.84 -15.34 -7.09
C GLU A 166 -8.65 -16.15 -6.53
N LYS A 167 -7.55 -16.27 -7.29
CA LYS A 167 -6.33 -16.97 -6.83
C LYS A 167 -5.77 -16.38 -5.54
N VAL A 168 -5.77 -15.05 -5.40
CA VAL A 168 -5.25 -14.39 -4.20
C VAL A 168 -6.22 -14.57 -3.03
N VAL A 169 -7.53 -14.43 -3.27
CA VAL A 169 -8.55 -14.60 -2.23
C VAL A 169 -8.58 -16.05 -1.72
N GLU A 170 -8.47 -17.04 -2.61
CA GLU A 170 -8.39 -18.46 -2.27
C GLU A 170 -7.16 -18.81 -1.40
N ALA A 171 -6.06 -18.06 -1.53
CA ALA A 171 -4.90 -18.19 -0.65
C ALA A 171 -5.16 -17.63 0.77
N ARG A 172 -6.30 -16.95 1.00
CA ARG A 172 -6.84 -16.47 2.27
C ARG A 172 -5.87 -15.55 3.04
N PRO A 173 -5.54 -14.34 2.50
CA PRO A 173 -4.95 -13.31 3.32
C PRO A 173 -5.94 -12.87 4.42
N ASP A 174 -5.44 -12.36 5.55
CA ASP A 174 -6.30 -11.82 6.62
C ASP A 174 -6.86 -10.45 6.27
N VAL A 175 -6.07 -9.66 5.51
CA VAL A 175 -6.46 -8.34 4.98
C VAL A 175 -6.12 -8.27 3.50
N PHE A 176 -7.11 -7.92 2.69
CA PHE A 176 -6.94 -7.59 1.28
C PHE A 176 -7.00 -6.08 1.10
N ASN A 177 -5.88 -5.49 0.74
CA ASN A 177 -5.72 -4.06 0.55
C ASN A 177 -5.53 -3.75 -0.95
N HIS A 178 -6.27 -2.76 -1.45
CA HIS A 178 -6.04 -2.15 -2.74
C HIS A 178 -6.34 -0.65 -2.64
N ASN A 179 -5.32 0.18 -2.83
CA ASN A 179 -5.47 1.62 -2.69
C ASN A 179 -6.17 2.23 -3.91
N LEU A 180 -7.13 3.12 -3.68
CA LEU A 180 -7.68 4.00 -4.71
C LEU A 180 -6.73 5.16 -5.06
N GLU A 181 -5.87 5.54 -4.13
CA GLU A 181 -4.81 6.55 -4.19
C GLU A 181 -5.33 7.99 -4.32
N THR A 182 -6.32 8.26 -5.15
CA THR A 182 -6.87 9.60 -5.37
C THR A 182 -8.33 9.57 -5.86
N VAL A 183 -8.92 10.73 -6.10
CA VAL A 183 -10.29 10.89 -6.57
C VAL A 183 -10.42 10.63 -8.09
N PRO A 184 -11.60 10.24 -8.62
CA PRO A 184 -11.79 9.85 -10.03
C PRO A 184 -11.26 10.87 -11.03
N ARG A 185 -11.49 12.16 -10.81
CA ARG A 185 -11.05 13.25 -11.71
C ARG A 185 -9.54 13.28 -11.92
N LEU A 186 -8.77 12.87 -10.92
CA LEU A 186 -7.31 12.90 -10.95
C LEU A 186 -6.67 11.62 -11.51
N TYR A 187 -7.43 10.53 -11.71
CA TYR A 187 -6.89 9.26 -12.22
C TYR A 187 -6.09 9.40 -13.52
N PRO A 188 -6.55 10.14 -14.56
CA PRO A 188 -5.81 10.24 -15.81
C PRO A 188 -4.40 10.80 -15.66
N THR A 189 -4.17 11.67 -14.68
CA THR A 189 -2.89 12.36 -14.47
C THR A 189 -2.04 11.71 -13.35
N ILE A 190 -2.69 11.18 -12.33
CA ILE A 190 -2.00 10.64 -11.16
C ILE A 190 -1.77 9.14 -11.27
N ARG A 191 -2.75 8.39 -11.82
CA ARG A 191 -2.74 6.93 -11.93
C ARG A 191 -3.21 6.46 -13.31
N PRO A 192 -2.52 6.84 -14.41
CA PRO A 192 -3.02 6.68 -15.77
C PRO A 192 -3.28 5.23 -16.21
N GLY A 193 -2.56 4.27 -15.64
CA GLY A 193 -2.71 2.84 -15.93
C GLY A 193 -3.90 2.15 -15.21
N ALA A 194 -4.55 2.83 -14.25
CA ALA A 194 -5.63 2.26 -13.45
C ALA A 194 -7.01 2.80 -13.85
N ARG A 195 -8.06 2.17 -13.33
CA ARG A 195 -9.45 2.58 -13.50
C ARG A 195 -10.17 2.59 -12.16
N TYR A 196 -10.74 3.73 -11.77
CA TYR A 196 -11.36 3.95 -10.47
C TYR A 196 -12.43 2.91 -10.13
N PHE A 197 -13.42 2.74 -10.99
CA PHE A 197 -14.51 1.80 -10.76
C PHE A 197 -14.05 0.33 -10.78
N HIS A 198 -12.98 0.02 -11.52
CA HIS A 198 -12.40 -1.31 -11.46
C HIS A 198 -11.75 -1.59 -10.08
N SER A 199 -11.03 -0.60 -9.53
CA SER A 199 -10.45 -0.69 -8.19
C SER A 199 -11.51 -0.90 -7.10
N LEU A 200 -12.66 -0.21 -7.20
CA LEU A 200 -13.80 -0.42 -6.30
C LEU A 200 -14.41 -1.82 -6.47
N ARG A 201 -14.66 -2.22 -7.72
CA ARG A 201 -15.23 -3.54 -8.01
C ARG A 201 -14.33 -4.68 -7.53
N LEU A 202 -13.01 -4.50 -7.60
CA LEU A 202 -12.04 -5.47 -7.09
C LEU A 202 -12.22 -5.68 -5.58
N LEU A 203 -12.32 -4.61 -4.79
CA LEU A 203 -12.54 -4.68 -3.34
C LEU A 203 -13.90 -5.28 -3.00
N GLN A 204 -14.96 -4.89 -3.71
CA GLN A 204 -16.29 -5.46 -3.55
C GLN A 204 -16.28 -6.98 -3.84
N ARG A 205 -15.58 -7.39 -4.90
CA ARG A 205 -15.51 -8.80 -5.31
C ARG A 205 -14.81 -9.66 -4.26
N VAL A 206 -13.83 -9.15 -3.52
CA VAL A 206 -13.24 -9.86 -2.37
C VAL A 206 -14.32 -10.23 -1.36
N LYS A 207 -15.20 -9.28 -1.00
CA LYS A 207 -16.29 -9.51 -0.05
C LYS A 207 -17.34 -10.50 -0.55
N GLU A 208 -17.59 -10.50 -1.86
CA GLU A 208 -18.50 -11.47 -2.47
C GLU A 208 -17.95 -12.91 -2.43
N ILE A 209 -16.62 -13.08 -2.56
CA ILE A 209 -15.97 -14.40 -2.53
C ILE A 209 -15.79 -14.87 -1.09
N ASP A 210 -15.22 -14.04 -0.23
CA ASP A 210 -14.99 -14.35 1.19
C ASP A 210 -15.23 -13.12 2.09
N PRO A 211 -16.42 -12.98 2.68
CA PRO A 211 -16.77 -11.85 3.54
C PRO A 211 -15.96 -11.81 4.85
N THR A 212 -15.24 -12.88 5.18
CA THR A 212 -14.41 -12.92 6.39
C THR A 212 -13.09 -12.18 6.25
N ILE A 213 -12.58 -12.02 5.02
CA ILE A 213 -11.38 -11.23 4.73
C ILE A 213 -11.69 -9.75 4.97
N PHE A 214 -10.84 -9.07 5.73
CA PHE A 214 -10.93 -7.61 5.87
C PHE A 214 -10.50 -6.93 4.58
N THR A 215 -11.29 -5.95 4.12
CA THR A 215 -10.91 -5.11 2.97
C THR A 215 -10.40 -3.76 3.43
N LYS A 216 -9.34 -3.29 2.79
CA LYS A 216 -8.66 -2.04 3.12
C LYS A 216 -8.39 -1.23 1.86
N SER A 217 -8.45 0.09 1.99
CA SER A 217 -8.06 1.00 0.91
C SER A 217 -7.39 2.25 1.45
N GLY A 218 -6.68 2.96 0.59
CA GLY A 218 -5.97 4.18 0.95
C GLY A 218 -6.16 5.31 -0.05
N LEU A 219 -6.12 6.53 0.48
CA LEU A 219 -6.11 7.78 -0.26
C LEU A 219 -4.90 8.62 0.12
N MET A 220 -4.31 9.26 -0.88
CA MET A 220 -3.40 10.38 -0.67
C MET A 220 -4.16 11.69 -0.88
N VAL A 221 -3.90 12.66 -0.02
CA VAL A 221 -4.45 14.02 -0.12
C VAL A 221 -3.34 15.05 -0.36
N GLY A 222 -3.71 16.17 -0.98
CA GLY A 222 -2.78 17.23 -1.37
C GLY A 222 -2.33 17.15 -2.84
N LEU A 223 -3.11 16.46 -3.70
CA LEU A 223 -2.90 16.34 -5.15
C LEU A 223 -3.86 17.23 -5.97
N GLY A 224 -4.69 18.08 -5.30
CA GLY A 224 -5.67 18.96 -5.93
C GLY A 224 -7.10 18.43 -5.88
N GLU A 225 -7.37 17.42 -5.07
CA GLU A 225 -8.71 16.92 -4.77
C GLU A 225 -9.49 17.90 -3.89
N GLY A 226 -10.80 17.99 -4.13
CA GLY A 226 -11.72 18.74 -3.30
C GLY A 226 -12.29 17.91 -2.15
N ARG A 227 -12.72 18.58 -1.05
CA ARG A 227 -13.31 17.91 0.11
C ARG A 227 -14.53 17.04 -0.26
N LEU A 228 -15.42 17.53 -1.13
CA LEU A 228 -16.60 16.78 -1.55
C LEU A 228 -16.22 15.55 -2.39
N GLU A 229 -15.16 15.62 -3.17
CA GLU A 229 -14.66 14.46 -3.93
C GLU A 229 -14.12 13.37 -2.98
N ILE A 230 -13.41 13.76 -1.92
CA ILE A 230 -12.94 12.81 -0.89
C ILE A 230 -14.12 12.15 -0.18
N MET A 231 -15.15 12.93 0.17
CA MET A 231 -16.37 12.40 0.80
C MET A 231 -17.11 11.42 -0.11
N GLN A 232 -17.19 11.70 -1.42
CA GLN A 232 -17.77 10.79 -2.40
C GLN A 232 -16.95 9.48 -2.50
N VAL A 233 -15.63 9.58 -2.52
CA VAL A 233 -14.77 8.38 -2.52
C VAL A 233 -14.97 7.53 -1.26
N MET A 234 -15.20 8.15 -0.09
CA MET A 234 -15.56 7.41 1.12
C MET A 234 -16.90 6.67 0.96
N ASP A 235 -17.92 7.31 0.37
CA ASP A 235 -19.23 6.69 0.10
C ASP A 235 -19.10 5.52 -0.89
N ASP A 236 -18.35 5.72 -1.97
CA ASP A 236 -18.08 4.67 -2.96
C ASP A 236 -17.37 3.46 -2.34
N GLN A 237 -16.39 3.69 -1.48
CA GLN A 237 -15.69 2.62 -0.76
C GLN A 237 -16.60 1.90 0.23
N ARG A 238 -17.50 2.62 0.93
CA ARG A 238 -18.49 1.96 1.80
C ARG A 238 -19.49 1.15 1.01
N SER A 239 -19.88 1.62 -0.20
CA SER A 239 -20.73 0.85 -1.11
C SER A 239 -20.05 -0.43 -1.62
N ALA A 240 -18.71 -0.44 -1.67
CA ALA A 240 -17.89 -1.63 -1.97
C ALA A 240 -17.55 -2.47 -0.71
N ASP A 241 -18.16 -2.15 0.43
CA ASP A 241 -17.96 -2.80 1.74
C ASP A 241 -16.51 -2.80 2.24
N VAL A 242 -15.78 -1.69 2.01
CA VAL A 242 -14.42 -1.53 2.53
C VAL A 242 -14.45 -1.32 4.05
N ASP A 243 -13.73 -2.16 4.79
CA ASP A 243 -13.69 -2.11 6.26
C ASP A 243 -12.79 -1.02 6.81
N PHE A 244 -11.62 -0.81 6.21
CA PHE A 244 -10.58 0.07 6.73
C PHE A 244 -10.13 1.10 5.69
N LEU A 245 -10.10 2.37 6.08
CA LEU A 245 -9.64 3.49 5.27
C LEU A 245 -8.38 4.13 5.85
N THR A 246 -7.34 4.28 5.02
CA THR A 246 -6.16 5.08 5.35
C THR A 246 -6.12 6.36 4.53
N ILE A 247 -5.82 7.51 5.17
CA ILE A 247 -5.68 8.80 4.51
C ILE A 247 -4.35 9.43 4.93
N GLY A 248 -3.47 9.71 3.97
CA GLY A 248 -2.16 10.28 4.20
C GLY A 248 -1.82 11.45 3.28
N GLN A 249 -0.94 12.36 3.70
CA GLN A 249 -0.45 13.43 2.85
C GLN A 249 0.42 12.87 1.73
N TYR A 250 0.14 13.28 0.50
CA TYR A 250 1.07 13.07 -0.61
C TYR A 250 2.38 13.83 -0.34
N LEU A 251 3.49 13.14 -0.45
CA LEU A 251 4.83 13.74 -0.34
C LEU A 251 5.57 13.49 -1.65
N GLN A 252 5.86 14.55 -2.39
CA GLN A 252 6.52 14.48 -3.69
C GLN A 252 7.94 13.88 -3.53
N PRO A 253 8.23 12.73 -4.17
CA PRO A 253 9.55 12.09 -4.02
C PRO A 253 10.67 12.86 -4.73
N SER A 254 10.40 13.48 -5.87
CA SER A 254 11.33 14.33 -6.61
C SER A 254 10.56 15.30 -7.53
N PRO A 255 11.22 16.32 -8.09
CA PRO A 255 10.60 17.26 -9.04
C PRO A 255 9.99 16.61 -10.31
N LYS A 256 10.35 15.35 -10.59
CA LYS A 256 9.81 14.57 -11.73
C LYS A 256 8.43 13.97 -11.45
N HIS A 257 7.98 13.98 -10.20
CA HIS A 257 6.69 13.42 -9.79
C HIS A 257 5.61 14.50 -9.79
N ALA A 258 4.34 14.09 -9.61
CA ALA A 258 3.25 15.03 -9.49
C ALA A 258 3.54 16.10 -8.44
N PRO A 259 3.29 17.39 -8.70
CA PRO A 259 3.51 18.44 -7.71
C PRO A 259 2.55 18.29 -6.53
N ILE A 260 2.97 18.76 -5.37
CA ILE A 260 2.07 18.94 -4.23
C ILE A 260 1.21 20.18 -4.52
N ASP A 261 -0.12 20.03 -4.49
CA ASP A 261 -1.05 21.15 -4.58
C ASP A 261 -1.07 21.93 -3.26
N ARG A 262 -1.25 21.21 -2.14
CA ARG A 262 -1.21 21.78 -0.79
C ARG A 262 -0.81 20.77 0.28
N PHE A 263 -0.40 21.27 1.42
CA PHE A 263 -0.29 20.47 2.64
C PHE A 263 -1.59 20.56 3.44
N VAL A 264 -2.24 19.41 3.63
CA VAL A 264 -3.45 19.26 4.44
C VAL A 264 -3.08 19.36 5.91
N THR A 265 -3.84 20.13 6.68
CA THR A 265 -3.56 20.36 8.09
C THR A 265 -3.90 19.15 8.97
N PRO A 266 -3.26 18.98 10.14
CA PRO A 266 -3.62 17.92 11.08
C PRO A 266 -5.09 17.93 11.50
N ASP A 267 -5.71 19.10 11.57
CA ASP A 267 -7.13 19.20 11.93
C ASP A 267 -8.06 18.74 10.81
N GLU A 268 -7.73 19.02 9.54
CA GLU A 268 -8.44 18.45 8.40
C GLU A 268 -8.33 16.91 8.37
N PHE A 269 -7.18 16.34 8.73
CA PHE A 269 -7.04 14.89 8.87
C PHE A 269 -7.95 14.31 9.95
N LYS A 270 -8.11 14.99 11.10
CA LYS A 270 -9.07 14.61 12.15
C LYS A 270 -10.50 14.67 11.64
N GLU A 271 -10.85 15.71 10.88
CA GLU A 271 -12.18 15.83 10.26
C GLU A 271 -12.43 14.66 9.29
N TYR A 272 -11.48 14.31 8.42
CA TYR A 272 -11.61 13.15 7.55
C TYR A 272 -11.78 11.85 8.34
N ALA A 273 -11.07 11.66 9.44
CA ALA A 273 -11.24 10.50 10.31
C ALA A 273 -12.67 10.44 10.89
N THR A 274 -13.18 11.57 11.41
CA THR A 274 -14.53 11.66 11.96
C THR A 274 -15.60 11.36 10.90
N LEU A 275 -15.47 11.96 9.72
CA LEU A 275 -16.38 11.73 8.59
C LEU A 275 -16.37 10.26 8.14
N ALA A 276 -15.20 9.66 7.97
CA ALA A 276 -15.10 8.26 7.57
C ALA A 276 -15.70 7.32 8.63
N THR A 277 -15.44 7.60 9.91
CA THR A 277 -16.05 6.83 11.02
C THR A 277 -17.58 6.93 10.99
N SER A 278 -18.13 8.13 10.78
CA SER A 278 -19.58 8.34 10.69
C SER A 278 -20.23 7.64 9.48
N LYS A 279 -19.45 7.39 8.41
CA LYS A 279 -19.88 6.63 7.23
C LYS A 279 -19.82 5.10 7.44
N GLY A 280 -19.34 4.63 8.60
CA GLY A 280 -19.37 3.22 9.00
C GLY A 280 -18.15 2.39 8.60
N PHE A 281 -16.99 3.02 8.34
CA PHE A 281 -15.72 2.28 8.32
C PHE A 281 -15.45 1.69 9.71
N LEU A 282 -15.00 0.44 9.77
CA LEU A 282 -14.66 -0.22 11.05
C LEU A 282 -13.42 0.40 11.69
N LEU A 283 -12.47 0.84 10.84
CA LEU A 283 -11.26 1.51 11.27
C LEU A 283 -10.89 2.62 10.28
N VAL A 284 -10.35 3.73 10.81
CA VAL A 284 -9.83 4.84 10.02
C VAL A 284 -8.47 5.27 10.57
N ALA A 285 -7.45 5.28 9.73
CA ALA A 285 -6.17 5.91 10.05
C ALA A 285 -5.99 7.14 9.14
N SER A 286 -5.97 8.32 9.74
CA SER A 286 -5.89 9.59 9.00
C SER A 286 -4.93 10.54 9.69
N SER A 287 -3.76 10.76 9.07
CA SER A 287 -2.75 11.72 9.54
C SER A 287 -1.77 12.06 8.43
N PRO A 288 -0.97 13.15 8.56
CA PRO A 288 -0.01 13.53 7.53
C PRO A 288 0.99 12.43 7.14
N LEU A 289 1.39 11.59 8.08
CA LEU A 289 2.37 10.52 7.83
C LEU A 289 1.73 9.13 7.68
N THR A 290 0.40 9.00 7.71
CA THR A 290 -0.28 7.73 7.46
C THR A 290 0.13 7.17 6.09
N ARG A 291 0.41 5.86 6.07
CA ARG A 291 0.65 5.05 4.87
C ARG A 291 -0.08 3.73 5.04
N SER A 292 -0.39 3.04 3.93
CA SER A 292 -1.19 1.82 3.96
C SER A 292 -0.69 0.74 4.92
N SER A 293 0.63 0.61 5.09
CA SER A 293 1.24 -0.38 5.98
C SER A 293 1.78 0.19 7.29
N TYR A 294 1.54 1.48 7.58
CA TYR A 294 2.02 2.12 8.81
C TYR A 294 1.19 1.63 10.01
N HIS A 295 1.83 0.99 10.98
CA HIS A 295 1.18 0.34 12.15
C HIS A 295 0.16 -0.77 11.81
N ALA A 296 0.33 -1.48 10.70
CA ALA A 296 -0.61 -2.48 10.21
C ALA A 296 -0.92 -3.61 11.22
N ASP A 297 0.05 -3.98 12.07
CA ASP A 297 -0.12 -4.93 13.18
C ASP A 297 -1.18 -4.48 14.20
N ARG A 298 -1.06 -3.25 14.69
CA ARG A 298 -2.01 -2.66 15.65
C ARG A 298 -3.38 -2.42 15.02
N ASP A 299 -3.38 -2.00 13.76
CA ASP A 299 -4.60 -1.73 13.01
C ASP A 299 -5.37 -3.03 12.78
N PHE A 300 -4.69 -4.15 12.54
CA PHE A 300 -5.34 -5.45 12.40
C PHE A 300 -6.02 -5.92 13.70
N GLU A 301 -5.36 -5.76 14.84
CA GLU A 301 -5.94 -6.05 16.16
C GLU A 301 -7.19 -5.19 16.41
N ALA A 302 -7.12 -3.89 16.10
CA ALA A 302 -8.24 -2.97 16.22
C ALA A 302 -9.42 -3.35 15.29
N LEU A 303 -9.13 -3.77 14.05
CA LEU A 303 -10.14 -4.26 13.10
C LEU A 303 -10.89 -5.49 13.63
N ARG A 304 -10.16 -6.46 14.17
CA ARG A 304 -10.76 -7.66 14.76
C ARG A 304 -11.70 -7.30 15.91
N ALA A 305 -11.26 -6.43 16.81
CA ALA A 305 -12.06 -5.97 17.94
C ALA A 305 -13.33 -5.22 17.49
N ALA A 306 -13.19 -4.32 16.49
CA ALA A 306 -14.31 -3.55 15.95
C ALA A 306 -15.34 -4.46 15.26
N ARG A 307 -14.91 -5.47 14.50
CA ARG A 307 -15.82 -6.46 13.87
C ARG A 307 -16.56 -7.27 14.92
N ALA A 308 -15.86 -7.74 15.97
CA ALA A 308 -16.47 -8.50 17.04
C ALA A 308 -17.54 -7.67 17.79
N ALA A 309 -17.24 -6.40 18.10
CA ALA A 309 -18.19 -5.48 18.72
C ALA A 309 -19.42 -5.23 17.84
N LYS A 310 -19.24 -5.03 16.53
CA LYS A 310 -20.35 -4.83 15.59
C LYS A 310 -21.26 -6.06 15.50
N LEU A 311 -20.70 -7.26 15.49
CA LEU A 311 -21.47 -8.52 15.47
C LEU A 311 -22.25 -8.72 16.78
N ALA A 312 -21.65 -8.42 17.93
CA ALA A 312 -22.32 -8.50 19.22
C ALA A 312 -23.47 -7.49 19.35
N ALA A 313 -23.34 -6.30 18.78
CA ALA A 313 -24.40 -5.26 18.80
C ALA A 313 -25.57 -5.56 17.83
N ALA A 314 -25.39 -6.50 16.89
CA ALA A 314 -26.41 -6.90 15.92
C ALA A 314 -27.26 -8.11 16.39
N GLN A 315 -26.88 -8.72 17.52
CA GLN A 315 -27.62 -9.81 18.20
C GLN A 315 -28.55 -9.26 19.28
#